data_a0b53ed3731b34b8de2b112d7f507f81
#
_entry.id   a0b53ed3731b34b8de2b112d7f507f81
#
_cell.length_a   1.000
_cell.length_b   1.000
_cell.length_c   1.000
_cell.angle_alpha   90.00
_cell.angle_beta   90.00
_cell.angle_gamma   90.00
#
_symmetry.space_group_name_H-M   'P 1'
#
loop_
_entity.id
_entity.type
_entity.pdbx_description
1 polymer ?
#
loop_
_entity_poly.entity_id
_entity_poly.type
_entity_poly.pdbx_seq_one_letter_code
_entity_poly.pdbx_strand_id
1 'polypeptide(L)'
;MHITHPKNLEEQALALVGQDVYEKLVEGYTRKQWGRECKDLPAFIIKRLPLRYTYDNNYFKDPYQGIPKGGYTRIVKKLLEGVQVCLNTDFFANREELTAQADKVLFTGMIDEFYDYCYGELEYRSLKFETEVLDMGNYQGNAVVNYTDYEVPYTRIIEHKHFEFGTQPKTCLLYTSDAADELDGV
;
A
#
# COMPACT_ATOMS: atom_id res chain seq x y z
N MET A 1 28.99 4.46 11.47
CA MET A 1 29.16 5.66 10.62
C MET A 1 28.09 6.67 11.01
N HIS A 2 28.44 7.92 11.36
CA HIS A 2 27.43 8.90 11.78
C HIS A 2 27.02 9.71 10.53
N ILE A 3 25.86 9.38 9.92
CA ILE A 3 25.36 10.08 8.74
C ILE A 3 24.48 11.23 9.23
N THR A 4 24.96 12.47 9.09
CA THR A 4 24.26 13.67 9.58
C THR A 4 23.27 14.27 8.56
N HIS A 5 23.53 14.08 7.26
CA HIS A 5 22.70 14.59 6.18
C HIS A 5 22.47 13.51 5.12
N PRO A 6 21.55 12.55 5.36
CA PRO A 6 21.29 11.48 4.41
C PRO A 6 20.71 12.02 3.09
N LYS A 7 21.27 11.59 1.97
CA LYS A 7 20.91 12.04 0.61
C LYS A 7 19.85 11.15 -0.04
N ASN A 8 19.79 9.89 0.35
CA ASN A 8 18.92 8.87 -0.22
C ASN A 8 18.33 7.97 0.86
N LEU A 9 17.47 7.01 0.45
CA LEU A 9 16.78 6.10 1.35
C LEU A 9 17.76 5.21 2.13
N GLU A 10 18.80 4.68 1.48
CA GLU A 10 19.83 3.83 2.11
C GLU A 10 20.52 4.57 3.26
N GLU A 11 21.09 5.73 2.98
CA GLU A 11 21.76 6.55 4.01
C GLU A 11 20.80 6.93 5.15
N GLN A 12 19.55 7.24 4.83
CA GLN A 12 18.54 7.56 5.83
C GLN A 12 18.18 6.34 6.69
N ALA A 13 18.05 5.15 6.08
CA ALA A 13 17.79 3.92 6.79
C ALA A 13 18.94 3.54 7.72
N LEU A 14 20.19 3.57 7.21
CA LEU A 14 21.39 3.30 7.99
C LEU A 14 21.51 4.24 9.20
N ALA A 15 21.19 5.52 9.01
CA ALA A 15 21.21 6.50 10.10
C ALA A 15 20.13 6.23 11.18
N LEU A 16 18.98 5.69 10.78
CA LEU A 16 17.83 5.44 11.66
C LEU A 16 17.91 4.11 12.40
N VAL A 17 18.24 3.03 11.70
CA VAL A 17 18.10 1.66 12.23
C VAL A 17 19.41 0.88 12.26
N GLY A 18 20.47 1.38 11.65
CA GLY A 18 21.77 0.71 11.54
C GLY A 18 21.81 -0.38 10.47
N GLN A 19 23.01 -0.94 10.26
CA GLN A 19 23.31 -1.87 9.17
C GLN A 19 22.46 -3.15 9.21
N ASP A 20 22.47 -3.85 10.35
CA ASP A 20 21.80 -5.14 10.47
C ASP A 20 20.29 -5.08 10.19
N VAL A 21 19.63 -4.04 10.67
CA VAL A 21 18.17 -3.87 10.46
C VAL A 21 17.89 -3.42 9.03
N TYR A 22 18.75 -2.57 8.48
CA TYR A 22 18.63 -2.15 7.08
C TYR A 22 18.72 -3.35 6.13
N GLU A 23 19.77 -4.14 6.22
CA GLU A 23 20.00 -5.29 5.33
C GLU A 23 18.89 -6.36 5.48
N LYS A 24 18.45 -6.65 6.71
CA LYS A 24 17.49 -7.74 6.96
C LYS A 24 16.04 -7.35 6.75
N LEU A 25 15.66 -6.12 7.03
CA LEU A 25 14.23 -5.73 7.09
C LEU A 25 13.83 -4.63 6.11
N VAL A 26 14.77 -3.89 5.56
CA VAL A 26 14.46 -2.72 4.73
C VAL A 26 14.88 -2.90 3.27
N GLU A 27 16.12 -3.29 3.03
CA GLU A 27 16.72 -3.29 1.70
C GLU A 27 15.95 -4.17 0.72
N GLY A 28 15.87 -5.48 0.99
CA GLY A 28 15.22 -6.43 0.08
C GLY A 28 13.74 -6.13 -0.14
N TYR A 29 13.02 -5.76 0.91
CA TYR A 29 11.61 -5.36 0.80
C TYR A 29 11.43 -4.10 -0.07
N THR A 30 12.28 -3.08 0.14
CA THR A 30 12.21 -1.82 -0.59
C THR A 30 12.56 -2.00 -2.06
N ARG A 31 13.60 -2.80 -2.36
CA ARG A 31 14.01 -3.10 -3.74
C ARG A 31 12.90 -3.81 -4.50
N LYS A 32 12.23 -4.80 -3.90
CA LYS A 32 11.06 -5.46 -4.49
C LYS A 32 9.92 -4.47 -4.76
N GLN A 33 9.61 -3.62 -3.78
CA GLN A 33 8.49 -2.68 -3.86
C GLN A 33 8.71 -1.57 -4.91
N TRP A 34 9.95 -1.12 -5.09
CA TRP A 34 10.26 0.01 -5.97
C TRP A 34 10.94 -0.39 -7.27
N GLY A 35 11.41 -1.64 -7.41
CA GLY A 35 12.21 -2.09 -8.56
C GLY A 35 13.48 -1.26 -8.78
N ARG A 36 13.99 -0.63 -7.71
CA ARG A 36 15.17 0.26 -7.73
C ARG A 36 16.03 0.02 -6.50
N GLU A 37 17.33 0.31 -6.61
CA GLU A 37 18.22 0.28 -5.48
C GLU A 37 17.87 1.37 -4.45
N CYS A 38 18.05 1.07 -3.17
CA CYS A 38 17.72 2.00 -2.09
C CYS A 38 18.50 3.33 -2.18
N LYS A 39 19.70 3.31 -2.71
CA LYS A 39 20.53 4.51 -2.95
C LYS A 39 19.96 5.47 -4.00
N ASP A 40 19.09 4.94 -4.90
CA ASP A 40 18.48 5.72 -5.98
C ASP A 40 17.08 6.25 -5.61
N LEU A 41 16.64 5.96 -4.38
CA LEU A 41 15.35 6.39 -3.85
C LEU A 41 15.50 7.58 -2.89
N PRO A 42 14.50 8.49 -2.85
CA PRO A 42 14.52 9.64 -1.96
C PRO A 42 14.49 9.27 -0.47
N ALA A 43 15.24 9.98 0.35
CA ALA A 43 15.32 9.74 1.79
C ALA A 43 13.98 9.84 2.54
N PHE A 44 13.02 10.62 2.05
CA PHE A 44 11.74 10.82 2.73
C PHE A 44 10.86 9.57 2.77
N ILE A 45 11.05 8.61 1.86
CA ILE A 45 10.26 7.38 1.78
C ILE A 45 10.30 6.59 3.09
N ILE A 46 11.49 6.43 3.68
CA ILE A 46 11.64 5.69 4.94
C ILE A 46 11.28 6.51 6.19
N LYS A 47 11.27 7.84 6.11
CA LYS A 47 10.93 8.70 7.25
C LYS A 47 9.51 8.49 7.78
N ARG A 48 8.61 7.95 6.96
CA ARG A 48 7.24 7.63 7.37
C ARG A 48 7.12 6.45 8.34
N LEU A 49 8.15 5.61 8.43
CA LEU A 49 8.12 4.45 9.33
C LEU A 49 8.26 4.93 10.79
N PRO A 50 7.31 4.57 11.66
CA PRO A 50 7.34 4.95 13.06
C PRO A 50 8.38 4.09 13.80
N LEU A 51 9.60 4.63 13.97
CA LEU A 51 10.59 3.98 14.83
C LEU A 51 10.31 4.29 16.29
N ARG A 52 10.16 3.26 17.08
CA ARG A 52 9.90 3.36 18.52
C ARG A 52 10.75 2.34 19.27
N TYR A 53 11.35 2.78 20.36
CA TYR A 53 12.13 1.93 21.26
C TYR A 53 11.27 1.53 22.48
N THR A 54 10.04 1.10 22.19
CA THR A 54 9.05 0.67 23.18
C THR A 54 8.42 -0.65 22.72
N TYR A 55 7.77 -1.38 23.65
CA TYR A 55 7.03 -2.61 23.33
C TYR A 55 5.62 -2.35 22.77
N ASP A 56 5.36 -1.17 22.23
CA ASP A 56 4.10 -0.84 21.55
C ASP A 56 4.13 -1.36 20.12
N ASN A 57 3.31 -2.38 19.83
CA ASN A 57 3.20 -3.04 18.53
C ASN A 57 2.21 -2.33 17.58
N ASN A 58 1.54 -1.28 18.01
CA ASN A 58 0.63 -0.54 17.12
C ASN A 58 1.40 0.19 16.03
N TYR A 59 0.97 0.08 14.79
CA TYR A 59 1.58 0.83 13.69
C TYR A 59 1.33 2.34 13.82
N PHE A 60 0.09 2.72 14.13
CA PHE A 60 -0.30 4.11 14.36
C PHE A 60 -0.32 4.45 15.85
N LYS A 61 -0.27 5.75 16.17
CA LYS A 61 -0.40 6.28 17.54
C LYS A 61 -1.83 6.68 17.90
N ASP A 62 -2.78 6.40 17.01
CA ASP A 62 -4.18 6.76 17.21
C ASP A 62 -4.79 5.96 18.36
N PRO A 63 -5.57 6.59 19.25
CA PRO A 63 -6.17 5.93 20.40
C PRO A 63 -7.26 4.93 20.03
N TYR A 64 -7.85 5.08 18.83
CA TYR A 64 -8.89 4.20 18.32
C TYR A 64 -8.45 3.62 16.97
N GLN A 65 -8.33 2.31 16.92
CA GLN A 65 -7.95 1.57 15.72
C GLN A 65 -8.84 0.33 15.61
N GLY A 66 -9.28 0.00 14.40
CA GLY A 66 -10.12 -1.17 14.20
C GLY A 66 -10.56 -1.34 12.75
N ILE A 67 -11.18 -2.48 12.52
CA ILE A 67 -11.82 -2.83 11.26
C ILE A 67 -13.33 -2.82 11.49
N PRO A 68 -14.13 -2.15 10.63
CA PRO A 68 -15.57 -2.07 10.82
C PRO A 68 -16.22 -3.43 10.64
N LYS A 69 -17.07 -3.83 11.61
CA LYS A 69 -17.88 -5.05 11.46
C LYS A 69 -18.81 -4.94 10.25
N GLY A 70 -18.74 -5.93 9.37
CA GLY A 70 -19.52 -5.98 8.13
C GLY A 70 -18.95 -5.16 6.99
N GLY A 71 -17.66 -4.82 7.08
CA GLY A 71 -16.86 -4.24 5.99
C GLY A 71 -16.94 -2.72 5.84
N TYR A 72 -16.02 -2.19 5.07
CA TYR A 72 -15.85 -0.74 4.86
C TYR A 72 -17.01 -0.08 4.09
N THR A 73 -17.74 -0.83 3.26
CA THR A 73 -18.88 -0.33 2.49
C THR A 73 -19.95 0.31 3.38
N ARG A 74 -20.13 -0.19 4.62
CA ARG A 74 -21.08 0.40 5.57
C ARG A 74 -20.70 1.80 6.00
N ILE A 75 -19.41 2.07 6.20
CA ILE A 75 -18.91 3.40 6.54
C ILE A 75 -19.17 4.35 5.38
N VAL A 76 -18.78 3.93 4.15
CA VAL A 76 -18.99 4.74 2.94
C VAL A 76 -20.48 5.06 2.74
N LYS A 77 -21.36 4.06 2.86
CA LYS A 77 -22.81 4.30 2.77
C LYS A 77 -23.30 5.32 3.79
N LYS A 78 -22.78 5.24 5.03
CA LYS A 78 -23.18 6.19 6.08
C LYS A 78 -22.66 7.60 5.83
N LEU A 79 -21.43 7.73 5.31
CA LEU A 79 -20.88 9.03 4.93
C LEU A 79 -21.61 9.69 3.76
N LEU A 80 -22.22 8.88 2.90
CA LEU A 80 -22.96 9.33 1.73
C LEU A 80 -24.48 9.50 1.99
N GLU A 81 -24.95 9.34 3.23
CA GLU A 81 -26.35 9.60 3.56
C GLU A 81 -26.73 11.05 3.24
N GLY A 82 -27.75 11.21 2.40
CA GLY A 82 -28.21 12.54 1.93
C GLY A 82 -27.40 13.12 0.77
N VAL A 83 -26.38 12.43 0.27
CA VAL A 83 -25.60 12.84 -0.89
C VAL A 83 -26.11 12.11 -2.14
N GLN A 84 -26.30 12.84 -3.23
CA GLN A 84 -26.60 12.23 -4.52
C GLN A 84 -25.37 11.50 -5.05
N VAL A 85 -25.50 10.20 -5.31
CA VAL A 85 -24.43 9.34 -5.83
C VAL A 85 -24.79 8.85 -7.22
N CYS A 86 -23.98 9.16 -8.21
CA CYS A 86 -24.10 8.68 -9.58
C CYS A 86 -23.01 7.66 -9.85
N LEU A 87 -23.38 6.38 -9.95
CA LEU A 87 -22.45 5.29 -10.30
C LEU A 87 -22.33 5.16 -11.82
N ASN A 88 -21.24 4.51 -12.27
CA ASN A 88 -20.96 4.28 -13.68
C ASN A 88 -20.95 5.57 -14.52
N THR A 89 -20.53 6.67 -13.93
CA THR A 89 -20.43 7.98 -14.58
C THR A 89 -18.96 8.32 -14.74
N ASP A 90 -18.51 8.34 -15.97
CA ASP A 90 -17.16 8.79 -16.33
C ASP A 90 -17.09 10.31 -16.29
N PHE A 91 -16.13 10.86 -15.54
CA PHE A 91 -15.97 12.30 -15.38
C PHE A 91 -15.57 12.97 -16.70
N PHE A 92 -14.63 12.40 -17.45
CA PHE A 92 -14.11 13.03 -18.66
C PHE A 92 -15.13 13.03 -19.79
N ALA A 93 -15.93 11.96 -19.90
CA ALA A 93 -17.01 11.88 -20.87
C ALA A 93 -18.15 12.89 -20.59
N ASN A 94 -18.30 13.36 -19.34
CA ASN A 94 -19.37 14.23 -18.89
C ASN A 94 -18.84 15.51 -18.22
N ARG A 95 -17.58 15.89 -18.43
CA ARG A 95 -16.84 16.93 -17.70
C ARG A 95 -17.55 18.27 -17.67
N GLU A 96 -18.00 18.75 -18.82
CA GLU A 96 -18.65 20.04 -18.94
C GLU A 96 -19.98 20.07 -18.19
N GLU A 97 -20.82 19.05 -18.36
CA GLU A 97 -22.11 18.93 -17.69
C GLU A 97 -21.95 18.82 -16.16
N LEU A 98 -21.06 17.96 -15.70
CA LEU A 98 -20.82 17.75 -14.26
C LEU A 98 -20.22 18.99 -13.59
N THR A 99 -19.32 19.69 -14.28
CA THR A 99 -18.73 20.93 -13.78
C THR A 99 -19.74 22.05 -13.70
N ALA A 100 -20.67 22.15 -14.66
CA ALA A 100 -21.72 23.16 -14.67
C ALA A 100 -22.75 22.98 -13.53
N GLN A 101 -22.87 21.79 -12.98
CA GLN A 101 -23.79 21.47 -11.87
C GLN A 101 -23.21 21.77 -10.48
N ALA A 102 -21.95 22.17 -10.36
CA ALA A 102 -21.26 22.30 -9.08
C ALA A 102 -20.51 23.62 -8.94
N ASP A 103 -20.62 24.26 -7.79
CA ASP A 103 -19.83 25.45 -7.45
C ASP A 103 -18.33 25.13 -7.31
N LYS A 104 -18.01 23.89 -6.90
CA LYS A 104 -16.62 23.39 -6.74
C LYS A 104 -16.57 21.92 -7.10
N VAL A 105 -15.48 21.53 -7.77
CA VAL A 105 -15.19 20.16 -8.11
C VAL A 105 -13.96 19.69 -7.35
N LEU A 106 -14.09 18.58 -6.62
CA LEU A 106 -12.99 17.87 -6.01
C LEU A 106 -12.73 16.58 -6.84
N PHE A 107 -11.76 16.64 -7.72
CA PHE A 107 -11.39 15.48 -8.53
C PHE A 107 -10.38 14.61 -7.76
N THR A 108 -10.68 13.31 -7.63
CA THR A 108 -9.85 12.33 -6.91
C THR A 108 -9.26 11.25 -7.80
N GLY A 109 -9.41 11.40 -9.13
CA GLY A 109 -8.78 10.53 -10.12
C GLY A 109 -7.31 10.90 -10.39
N MET A 110 -6.75 10.42 -11.49
CA MET A 110 -5.37 10.70 -11.87
C MET A 110 -5.20 12.16 -12.27
N ILE A 111 -4.26 12.86 -11.63
CA ILE A 111 -4.06 14.29 -11.84
C ILE A 111 -3.46 14.60 -13.21
N ASP A 112 -2.61 13.74 -13.73
CA ASP A 112 -2.02 13.86 -15.06
C ASP A 112 -3.08 13.70 -16.16
N GLU A 113 -4.00 12.75 -16.01
CA GLU A 113 -5.17 12.61 -16.89
C GLU A 113 -6.09 13.84 -16.83
N PHE A 114 -6.30 14.42 -15.62
CA PHE A 114 -7.10 15.64 -15.45
C PHE A 114 -6.57 16.82 -16.29
N TYR A 115 -5.26 16.89 -16.46
CA TYR A 115 -4.57 17.88 -17.30
C TYR A 115 -4.20 17.38 -18.69
N ASP A 116 -4.87 16.32 -19.18
CA ASP A 116 -4.66 15.76 -20.53
C ASP A 116 -3.18 15.43 -20.80
N TYR A 117 -2.46 15.00 -19.76
CA TYR A 117 -1.02 14.65 -19.79
C TYR A 117 -0.10 15.75 -20.31
N CYS A 118 -0.54 17.01 -20.29
CA CYS A 118 0.22 18.15 -20.86
C CYS A 118 1.59 18.38 -20.20
N TYR A 119 1.79 17.85 -18.98
CA TYR A 119 3.08 17.88 -18.25
C TYR A 119 3.80 16.53 -18.24
N GLY A 120 3.33 15.54 -19.01
CA GLY A 120 3.77 14.16 -19.00
C GLY A 120 3.00 13.28 -18.02
N GLU A 121 3.23 11.98 -18.13
CA GLU A 121 2.63 10.97 -17.24
C GLU A 121 3.40 10.87 -15.92
N LEU A 122 2.69 10.64 -14.83
CA LEU A 122 3.28 10.37 -13.53
C LEU A 122 3.63 8.88 -13.43
N GLU A 123 4.83 8.59 -12.93
CA GLU A 123 5.23 7.22 -12.65
C GLU A 123 4.49 6.68 -11.41
N TYR A 124 3.94 5.48 -11.53
CA TYR A 124 3.40 4.70 -10.40
C TYR A 124 3.70 3.21 -10.59
N ARG A 125 3.59 2.46 -9.50
CA ARG A 125 3.86 1.02 -9.51
C ARG A 125 2.55 0.26 -9.40
N SER A 126 2.40 -0.74 -10.26
CA SER A 126 1.28 -1.68 -10.18
C SER A 126 1.57 -2.80 -9.19
N LEU A 127 0.51 -3.37 -8.64
CA LEU A 127 0.59 -4.54 -7.77
C LEU A 127 -0.12 -5.71 -8.44
N LYS A 128 0.50 -6.88 -8.38
CA LYS A 128 -0.12 -8.14 -8.75
C LYS A 128 -0.64 -8.83 -7.50
N PHE A 129 -1.87 -9.31 -7.57
CA PHE A 129 -2.50 -10.06 -6.50
C PHE A 129 -2.80 -11.48 -6.96
N GLU A 130 -2.30 -12.46 -6.22
CA GLU A 130 -2.58 -13.87 -6.46
C GLU A 130 -3.28 -14.46 -5.25
N THR A 131 -4.36 -15.20 -5.48
CA THR A 131 -5.17 -15.80 -4.43
C THR A 131 -5.00 -17.31 -4.43
N GLU A 132 -4.76 -17.89 -3.26
CA GLU A 132 -4.67 -19.33 -3.05
C GLU A 132 -5.59 -19.76 -1.92
N VAL A 133 -6.35 -20.85 -2.13
CA VAL A 133 -7.18 -21.45 -1.10
C VAL A 133 -6.56 -22.74 -0.63
N LEU A 134 -6.20 -22.79 0.64
CA LEU A 134 -5.58 -23.97 1.27
C LEU A 134 -6.62 -24.79 2.04
N ASP A 135 -6.48 -26.12 1.97
CA ASP A 135 -7.31 -27.08 2.71
C ASP A 135 -6.80 -27.27 4.15
N MET A 136 -6.64 -26.13 4.83
CA MET A 136 -6.27 -26.05 6.25
C MET A 136 -6.88 -24.81 6.88
N GLY A 137 -7.19 -24.89 8.16
CA GLY A 137 -7.87 -23.81 8.86
C GLY A 137 -6.99 -22.61 9.24
N ASN A 138 -5.66 -22.74 9.16
CA ASN A 138 -4.71 -21.68 9.53
C ASN A 138 -3.36 -21.96 8.89
N TYR A 139 -2.78 -20.98 8.24
CA TYR A 139 -1.49 -21.07 7.58
C TYR A 139 -0.38 -20.34 8.34
N GLN A 140 -0.49 -19.02 8.46
CA GLN A 140 0.56 -18.19 9.03
C GLN A 140 0.27 -17.70 10.46
N GLY A 141 -0.93 -17.90 10.98
CA GLY A 141 -1.31 -17.52 12.34
C GLY A 141 -1.46 -16.00 12.56
N ASN A 142 -1.35 -15.21 11.51
CA ASN A 142 -1.45 -13.74 11.55
C ASN A 142 -2.11 -13.21 10.27
N ALA A 143 -2.73 -12.04 10.36
CA ALA A 143 -3.42 -11.42 9.23
C ALA A 143 -2.48 -11.04 8.09
N VAL A 144 -1.30 -10.50 8.40
CA VAL A 144 -0.33 -10.03 7.41
C VAL A 144 1.09 -10.40 7.83
N VAL A 145 1.84 -11.03 6.94
CA VAL A 145 3.28 -11.25 7.09
C VAL A 145 3.99 -10.61 5.91
N ASN A 146 4.97 -9.73 6.19
CA ASN A 146 5.84 -9.14 5.19
C ASN A 146 7.09 -10.01 5.00
N TYR A 147 7.45 -10.25 3.75
CA TYR A 147 8.64 -11.00 3.37
C TYR A 147 9.72 -10.02 2.92
N THR A 148 10.78 -9.93 3.70
CA THR A 148 11.84 -8.93 3.50
C THR A 148 12.98 -9.42 2.62
N ASP A 149 13.18 -10.72 2.50
CA ASP A 149 14.21 -11.31 1.64
C ASP A 149 13.93 -11.02 0.16
N TYR A 150 14.95 -10.57 -0.55
CA TYR A 150 14.83 -10.15 -1.96
C TYR A 150 14.43 -11.31 -2.89
N GLU A 151 14.92 -12.53 -2.63
CA GLU A 151 14.67 -13.73 -3.45
C GLU A 151 13.24 -14.25 -3.34
N VAL A 152 12.46 -13.81 -2.35
CA VAL A 152 11.06 -14.18 -2.22
C VAL A 152 10.23 -13.34 -3.20
N PRO A 153 9.48 -13.94 -4.14
CA PRO A 153 8.87 -13.23 -5.28
C PRO A 153 7.68 -12.33 -4.91
N TYR A 154 7.27 -12.31 -3.67
CA TYR A 154 6.19 -11.45 -3.16
C TYR A 154 6.65 -10.61 -1.98
N THR A 155 5.99 -9.49 -1.76
CA THR A 155 6.28 -8.58 -0.64
C THR A 155 5.54 -8.95 0.62
N ARG A 156 4.33 -9.56 0.51
CA ARG A 156 3.53 -9.99 1.65
C ARG A 156 2.56 -11.09 1.31
N ILE A 157 2.14 -11.80 2.37
CA ILE A 157 0.97 -12.69 2.34
C ILE A 157 -0.06 -12.13 3.32
N ILE A 158 -1.31 -12.05 2.87
CA ILE A 158 -2.47 -11.70 3.68
C ILE A 158 -3.32 -12.95 3.87
N GLU A 159 -3.56 -13.33 5.12
CA GLU A 159 -4.49 -14.40 5.48
C GLU A 159 -5.77 -13.79 6.06
N HIS A 160 -6.80 -13.64 5.21
CA HIS A 160 -7.97 -12.82 5.48
C HIS A 160 -8.78 -13.24 6.70
N LYS A 161 -8.81 -14.52 7.06
CA LYS A 161 -9.57 -15.01 8.21
C LYS A 161 -9.20 -14.34 9.54
N HIS A 162 -7.97 -13.83 9.66
CA HIS A 162 -7.51 -13.18 10.88
C HIS A 162 -8.02 -11.74 11.06
N PHE A 163 -8.66 -11.16 10.05
CA PHE A 163 -9.36 -9.89 10.18
C PHE A 163 -10.76 -10.03 10.78
N GLU A 164 -11.37 -11.22 10.66
CA GLU A 164 -12.65 -11.57 11.27
C GLU A 164 -12.46 -12.83 12.10
N PHE A 165 -12.56 -12.68 13.42
CA PHE A 165 -12.37 -13.80 14.33
C PHE A 165 -13.44 -14.88 14.08
N GLY A 166 -13.00 -16.04 13.66
CA GLY A 166 -13.86 -17.17 13.34
C GLY A 166 -13.07 -18.45 13.11
N THR A 167 -13.80 -19.57 13.03
CA THR A 167 -13.22 -20.87 12.70
C THR A 167 -13.73 -21.28 11.33
N GLN A 168 -12.83 -21.66 10.44
CA GLN A 168 -13.16 -22.12 9.10
C GLN A 168 -12.22 -23.28 8.69
N PRO A 169 -12.72 -24.25 7.92
CA PRO A 169 -11.92 -25.44 7.55
C PRO A 169 -10.84 -25.13 6.53
N LYS A 170 -11.01 -24.08 5.73
CA LYS A 170 -10.09 -23.65 4.68
C LYS A 170 -9.66 -22.22 4.93
N THR A 171 -8.43 -21.89 4.55
CA THR A 171 -7.95 -20.50 4.59
C THR A 171 -7.65 -19.99 3.19
N CYS A 172 -7.79 -18.67 3.02
CA CYS A 172 -7.50 -17.99 1.76
C CYS A 172 -6.31 -17.05 2.00
N LEU A 173 -5.28 -17.23 1.17
CA LEU A 173 -4.10 -16.40 1.13
C LEU A 173 -4.17 -15.45 -0.06
N LEU A 174 -3.75 -14.21 0.16
CA LEU A 174 -3.52 -13.22 -0.89
C LEU A 174 -2.06 -12.83 -0.90
N TYR A 175 -1.36 -13.23 -1.95
CA TYR A 175 0.01 -12.82 -2.21
C TYR A 175 0.00 -11.46 -2.89
N THR A 176 0.88 -10.56 -2.46
CA THR A 176 1.10 -9.27 -3.09
C THR A 176 2.52 -9.22 -3.64
N SER A 177 2.66 -9.11 -4.95
CA SER A 177 3.93 -8.89 -5.63
C SER A 177 3.90 -7.56 -6.40
N ASP A 178 5.06 -7.09 -6.79
CA ASP A 178 5.18 -5.95 -7.69
C ASP A 178 5.01 -6.44 -9.14
N ALA A 179 4.17 -5.80 -9.93
CA ALA A 179 3.90 -6.19 -11.31
C ALA A 179 4.98 -5.76 -12.31
N ALA A 180 6.08 -5.16 -11.84
CA ALA A 180 7.13 -4.64 -12.72
C ALA A 180 7.95 -5.74 -13.44
N ASP A 181 7.91 -6.98 -12.95
CA ASP A 181 8.70 -8.07 -13.54
C ASP A 181 8.06 -8.71 -14.78
N GLU A 182 6.84 -8.28 -15.18
CA GLU A 182 6.14 -8.84 -16.34
C GLU A 182 6.23 -7.97 -17.62
N LEU A 183 6.85 -6.79 -17.57
CA LEU A 183 6.98 -5.90 -18.73
C LEU A 183 8.22 -6.17 -19.62
N ASP A 184 9.10 -7.09 -19.23
CA ASP A 184 10.26 -7.49 -20.04
C ASP A 184 9.97 -8.63 -21.00
N GLY A 185 8.71 -8.93 -21.27
CA GLY A 185 8.25 -10.09 -22.05
C GLY A 185 7.24 -9.79 -23.17
N VAL A 186 7.42 -8.68 -23.93
CA VAL A 186 6.79 -8.52 -25.27
C VAL A 186 7.76 -7.84 -26.21
#